data_1701fb95648390afffd3534298b3ab2b
#
_entry.id   1701fb95648390afffd3534298b3ab2b
#
_cell.length_a   1.000
_cell.length_b   1.000
_cell.length_c   1.000
_cell.angle_alpha   90.00
_cell.angle_beta   90.00
_cell.angle_gamma   90.00
#
_symmetry.space_group_name_H-M   'P 1'
#
loop_
_entity.id
_entity.type
_entity.pdbx_description
1 polymer ?
#
loop_
_entity_poly.entity_id
_entity_poly.type
_entity_poly.pdbx_seq_one_letter_code
_entity_poly.pdbx_strand_id
1 'polypeptide(L)'
;LITHKHADHTGELRAFPNAKIYASREECKADELQYPNVVPVDFTDGPYANFEKSQKIAEGVYFIEAKGHTTGNSIVIAEDGGLYYMIHGDVTYTDEALYANKLSVVFEDIGAARKTLDSVREFIGTHPTVYLSTHTPLGYENLEAKAAVDLNDPPESKPVGEILFGQASGKYVCSVCGYVYDPAEHNGVAFEDLPDDWKCPRCRQGRDKFNRA
;
A
#
# COMPACT_ATOMS: atom_id res chain seq x y z
N LEU A 1 7.08 -2.60 12.87
CA LEU A 1 7.47 -3.78 12.08
C LEU A 1 7.79 -3.33 10.65
N ILE A 2 8.85 -3.85 10.06
CA ILE A 2 9.27 -3.58 8.69
C ILE A 2 9.07 -4.86 7.87
N THR A 3 8.33 -4.78 6.79
CA THR A 3 8.04 -5.92 5.94
C THR A 3 9.28 -6.36 5.14
N HIS A 4 10.01 -5.40 4.56
CA HIS A 4 11.23 -5.68 3.80
C HIS A 4 12.11 -4.42 3.64
N LYS A 5 13.29 -4.58 3.06
CA LYS A 5 14.41 -3.59 3.05
C LYS A 5 14.27 -2.44 2.05
N HIS A 6 13.35 -2.47 1.09
CA HIS A 6 13.31 -1.44 0.06
C HIS A 6 13.06 -0.04 0.64
N ALA A 7 13.60 0.97 -0.02
CA ALA A 7 13.71 2.34 0.51
C ALA A 7 12.34 2.99 0.78
N ASP A 8 11.32 2.66 0.01
CA ASP A 8 9.94 3.13 0.20
C ASP A 8 9.25 2.52 1.43
N HIS A 9 9.81 1.45 2.00
CA HIS A 9 9.37 0.83 3.26
C HIS A 9 10.27 1.16 4.46
N THR A 10 11.48 1.69 4.22
CA THR A 10 12.50 1.95 5.26
C THR A 10 12.96 3.39 5.34
N GLY A 11 12.60 4.26 4.39
CA GLY A 11 13.16 5.60 4.23
C GLY A 11 13.01 6.53 5.45
N GLU A 12 11.95 6.36 6.24
CA GLU A 12 11.66 7.23 7.39
C GLU A 12 12.02 6.62 8.76
N LEU A 13 12.83 5.56 8.83
CA LEU A 13 13.20 4.92 10.11
C LEU A 13 13.90 5.89 11.07
N ARG A 14 14.60 6.90 10.57
CA ARG A 14 15.24 7.95 11.38
C ARG A 14 14.27 8.78 12.20
N ALA A 15 13.00 8.85 11.78
CA ALA A 15 11.95 9.56 12.51
C ALA A 15 11.52 8.83 13.80
N PHE A 16 11.94 7.57 13.97
CA PHE A 16 11.54 6.71 15.09
C PHE A 16 12.72 6.28 15.99
N PRO A 17 13.54 7.22 16.52
CA PRO A 17 14.79 6.87 17.22
C PRO A 17 14.55 6.10 18.53
N ASN A 18 13.37 6.22 19.13
CA ASN A 18 13.01 5.60 20.41
C ASN A 18 12.15 4.33 20.26
N ALA A 19 11.76 3.98 19.03
CA ALA A 19 10.99 2.77 18.78
C ALA A 19 11.92 1.55 18.65
N LYS A 20 11.47 0.38 19.11
CA LYS A 20 12.05 -0.89 18.65
C LYS A 20 11.50 -1.22 17.28
N ILE A 21 12.38 -1.38 16.30
CA ILE A 21 12.03 -1.68 14.92
C ILE A 21 12.33 -3.15 14.67
N TYR A 22 11.30 -3.94 14.41
CA TYR A 22 11.46 -5.36 14.12
C TYR A 22 11.46 -5.58 12.61
N ALA A 23 12.42 -6.36 12.12
CA ALA A 23 12.49 -6.84 10.75
C ALA A 23 12.99 -8.29 10.74
N SER A 24 12.76 -9.05 9.69
CA SER A 24 13.34 -10.39 9.59
C SER A 24 14.86 -10.31 9.65
N ARG A 25 15.51 -11.35 10.19
CA ARG A 25 16.98 -11.40 10.26
C ARG A 25 17.63 -11.26 8.87
N GLU A 26 16.98 -11.78 7.83
CA GLU A 26 17.49 -11.66 6.46
C GLU A 26 17.48 -10.21 5.97
N GLU A 27 16.42 -9.47 6.23
CA GLU A 27 16.32 -8.04 5.88
C GLU A 27 17.31 -7.19 6.67
N CYS A 28 17.56 -7.55 7.95
CA CYS A 28 18.53 -6.84 8.79
C CYS A 28 19.99 -6.93 8.28
N LYS A 29 20.27 -7.67 7.21
CA LYS A 29 21.60 -7.67 6.55
C LYS A 29 21.78 -6.49 5.60
N ALA A 30 20.71 -5.82 5.22
CA ALA A 30 20.72 -4.69 4.30
C ALA A 30 21.17 -3.39 5.01
N ASP A 31 21.82 -2.50 4.27
CA ASP A 31 22.36 -1.23 4.81
C ASP A 31 21.22 -0.31 5.30
N GLU A 32 20.04 -0.39 4.67
CA GLU A 32 18.85 0.38 5.02
C GLU A 32 18.32 0.09 6.43
N LEU A 33 18.72 -1.05 7.02
CA LEU A 33 18.27 -1.51 8.35
C LEU A 33 19.41 -1.50 9.39
N GLN A 34 20.55 -0.88 9.12
CA GLN A 34 21.68 -0.77 10.06
C GLN A 34 21.46 0.35 11.09
N TYR A 35 20.42 0.24 11.92
CA TYR A 35 20.14 1.17 13.02
C TYR A 35 20.23 0.44 14.37
N PRO A 36 20.69 1.12 15.45
CA PRO A 36 20.88 0.51 16.78
C PRO A 36 19.58 -0.02 17.40
N ASN A 37 18.45 0.47 16.99
CA ASN A 37 17.12 0.11 17.49
C ASN A 37 16.40 -0.92 16.61
N VAL A 38 17.06 -1.45 15.58
CA VAL A 38 16.53 -2.55 14.77
C VAL A 38 16.80 -3.88 15.48
N VAL A 39 15.76 -4.67 15.61
CA VAL A 39 15.75 -5.97 16.28
C VAL A 39 15.44 -7.07 15.26
N PRO A 40 16.38 -7.97 14.95
CA PRO A 40 16.14 -9.05 14.01
C PRO A 40 15.21 -10.11 14.60
N VAL A 41 14.29 -10.60 13.73
CA VAL A 41 13.30 -11.65 14.05
C VAL A 41 13.64 -12.94 13.31
N ASP A 42 13.55 -14.07 14.01
CA ASP A 42 13.87 -15.42 13.49
C ASP A 42 12.62 -16.29 13.23
N PHE A 43 11.42 -15.83 13.52
CA PHE A 43 10.17 -16.56 13.35
C PHE A 43 10.14 -17.94 14.05
N THR A 44 10.37 -17.94 15.35
CA THR A 44 10.56 -19.16 16.14
C THR A 44 9.30 -19.71 16.83
N ASP A 45 8.16 -19.01 16.74
CA ASP A 45 6.92 -19.43 17.43
C ASP A 45 6.17 -20.54 16.66
N GLY A 46 6.69 -20.94 15.49
CA GLY A 46 6.09 -21.99 14.67
C GLY A 46 4.99 -21.46 13.72
N PRO A 47 4.06 -22.33 13.29
CA PRO A 47 3.04 -21.96 12.33
C PRO A 47 1.98 -21.01 12.93
N TYR A 48 1.48 -20.11 12.08
CA TYR A 48 0.27 -19.33 12.35
C TYR A 48 -0.72 -19.55 11.19
N ALA A 49 -1.89 -20.10 11.51
CA ALA A 49 -2.84 -20.59 10.53
C ALA A 49 -2.14 -21.49 9.48
N ASN A 50 -2.18 -21.13 8.20
CA ASN A 50 -1.53 -21.86 7.11
C ASN A 50 -0.10 -21.38 6.78
N PHE A 51 0.43 -20.40 7.50
CA PHE A 51 1.82 -19.96 7.36
C PHE A 51 2.75 -20.80 8.24
N GLU A 52 3.86 -21.28 7.67
CA GLU A 52 4.74 -22.22 8.34
C GLU A 52 5.53 -21.60 9.50
N LYS A 53 5.85 -20.32 9.42
CA LYS A 53 6.71 -19.62 10.37
C LYS A 53 6.18 -18.27 10.76
N SER A 54 6.12 -18.03 12.05
CA SER A 54 5.64 -16.78 12.63
C SER A 54 6.42 -16.37 13.88
N GLN A 55 6.19 -15.13 14.28
CA GLN A 55 6.58 -14.58 15.57
C GLN A 55 5.43 -13.75 16.12
N LYS A 56 4.91 -14.09 17.29
CA LYS A 56 3.96 -13.24 18.01
C LYS A 56 4.69 -12.01 18.55
N ILE A 57 4.26 -10.82 18.14
CA ILE A 57 4.87 -9.56 18.58
C ILE A 57 4.10 -8.94 19.74
N ALA A 58 2.78 -9.04 19.70
CA ALA A 58 1.87 -8.57 20.74
C ALA A 58 0.59 -9.41 20.72
N GLU A 59 -0.34 -9.13 21.64
CA GLU A 59 -1.66 -9.75 21.58
C GLU A 59 -2.37 -9.36 20.28
N GLY A 60 -2.85 -10.35 19.53
CA GLY A 60 -3.48 -10.15 18.23
C GLY A 60 -2.53 -9.71 17.11
N VAL A 61 -1.21 -9.58 17.33
CA VAL A 61 -0.26 -9.12 16.30
C VAL A 61 0.81 -10.17 16.03
N TYR A 62 0.85 -10.64 14.79
CA TYR A 62 1.77 -11.66 14.32
C TYR A 62 2.62 -11.15 13.16
N PHE A 63 3.90 -11.49 13.18
CA PHE A 63 4.86 -11.25 12.13
C PHE A 63 5.15 -12.59 11.44
N ILE A 64 4.98 -12.65 10.13
CA ILE A 64 4.94 -13.89 9.36
C ILE A 64 6.07 -13.89 8.34
N GLU A 65 6.82 -14.99 8.22
CA GLU A 65 7.79 -15.17 7.13
C GLU A 65 7.05 -15.32 5.79
N ALA A 66 7.36 -14.44 4.83
CA ALA A 66 6.63 -14.34 3.56
C ALA A 66 7.59 -14.03 2.39
N LYS A 67 8.58 -14.89 2.19
CA LYS A 67 9.66 -14.72 1.23
C LYS A 67 9.17 -14.61 -0.22
N GLY A 68 9.99 -13.99 -1.05
CA GLY A 68 9.83 -13.98 -2.50
C GLY A 68 10.10 -12.63 -3.13
N HIS A 69 9.38 -11.58 -2.72
CA HIS A 69 9.67 -10.22 -3.16
C HIS A 69 11.11 -9.84 -2.78
N THR A 70 11.45 -10.02 -1.51
CA THR A 70 12.84 -10.14 -1.04
C THR A 70 13.02 -11.46 -0.30
N THR A 71 14.27 -11.86 -0.04
CA THR A 71 14.59 -13.09 0.71
C THR A 71 14.11 -13.07 2.15
N GLY A 72 13.86 -11.89 2.71
CA GLY A 72 13.38 -11.70 4.07
C GLY A 72 12.01 -11.05 4.16
N ASN A 73 11.31 -10.84 3.04
CA ASN A 73 9.97 -10.23 3.08
C ASN A 73 9.06 -10.92 4.08
N SER A 74 8.27 -10.13 4.77
CA SER A 74 7.42 -10.54 5.88
C SER A 74 6.06 -9.86 5.81
N ILE A 75 5.06 -10.51 6.41
CA ILE A 75 3.68 -9.99 6.53
C ILE A 75 3.42 -9.68 8.00
N VAL A 76 2.70 -8.61 8.28
CA VAL A 76 2.10 -8.35 9.59
C VAL A 76 0.62 -8.67 9.51
N ILE A 77 0.14 -9.51 10.41
CA ILE A 77 -1.29 -9.76 10.60
C ILE A 77 -1.69 -9.22 11.97
N ALA A 78 -2.67 -8.33 11.98
CA ALA A 78 -3.29 -7.84 13.20
C ALA A 78 -4.75 -8.31 13.25
N GLU A 79 -5.17 -8.91 14.35
CA GLU A 79 -6.54 -9.37 14.58
C GLU A 79 -7.26 -8.43 15.53
N ASP A 80 -8.45 -8.02 15.16
CA ASP A 80 -9.37 -7.26 16.00
C ASP A 80 -10.80 -7.74 15.80
N GLY A 81 -11.38 -8.37 16.82
CA GLY A 81 -12.77 -8.80 16.83
C GLY A 81 -13.15 -9.82 15.74
N GLY A 82 -12.21 -10.65 15.31
CA GLY A 82 -12.40 -11.66 14.27
C GLY A 82 -12.19 -11.12 12.85
N LEU A 83 -11.77 -9.87 12.70
CA LEU A 83 -11.33 -9.27 11.44
C LEU A 83 -9.79 -9.21 11.44
N TYR A 84 -9.18 -9.58 10.32
CA TYR A 84 -7.73 -9.65 10.16
C TYR A 84 -7.25 -8.54 9.22
N TYR A 85 -6.30 -7.75 9.67
CA TYR A 85 -5.66 -6.69 8.88
C TYR A 85 -4.30 -7.20 8.41
N MET A 86 -4.13 -7.34 7.10
CA MET A 86 -2.89 -7.89 6.53
C MET A 86 -2.07 -6.80 5.87
N ILE A 87 -0.95 -6.42 6.50
CA ILE A 87 0.07 -5.55 5.94
C ILE A 87 1.14 -6.46 5.34
N HIS A 88 1.10 -6.64 4.03
CA HIS A 88 1.83 -7.72 3.35
C HIS A 88 3.12 -7.27 2.65
N GLY A 89 3.52 -6.00 2.80
CA GLY A 89 4.61 -5.44 2.01
C GLY A 89 4.30 -5.54 0.52
N ASP A 90 5.19 -6.15 -0.23
CA ASP A 90 5.12 -6.24 -1.69
C ASP A 90 4.84 -7.65 -2.22
N VAL A 91 4.08 -8.45 -1.48
CA VAL A 91 3.59 -9.75 -1.98
C VAL A 91 2.82 -9.56 -3.29
N THR A 92 1.95 -8.54 -3.32
CA THR A 92 1.43 -7.93 -4.55
C THR A 92 1.53 -6.42 -4.45
N TYR A 93 1.62 -5.69 -5.58
CA TYR A 93 1.60 -4.23 -5.54
C TYR A 93 0.16 -3.69 -5.45
N THR A 94 -0.79 -4.42 -5.98
CA THR A 94 -2.17 -3.99 -6.08
C THR A 94 -3.13 -5.11 -5.71
N ASP A 95 -4.34 -4.74 -5.33
CA ASP A 95 -5.43 -5.68 -5.07
C ASP A 95 -5.80 -6.48 -6.33
N GLU A 96 -5.75 -5.86 -7.52
CA GLU A 96 -6.02 -6.56 -8.78
C GLU A 96 -5.05 -7.73 -9.00
N ALA A 97 -3.79 -7.57 -8.61
CA ALA A 97 -2.81 -8.66 -8.69
C ALA A 97 -3.17 -9.80 -7.72
N LEU A 98 -3.67 -9.50 -6.51
CA LEU A 98 -4.20 -10.50 -5.59
C LEU A 98 -5.38 -11.27 -6.20
N TYR A 99 -6.39 -10.55 -6.71
CA TYR A 99 -7.58 -11.16 -7.32
C TYR A 99 -7.23 -11.99 -8.56
N ALA A 100 -6.38 -11.46 -9.43
CA ALA A 100 -5.91 -12.14 -10.62
C ALA A 100 -4.89 -13.25 -10.36
N ASN A 101 -4.51 -13.48 -9.10
CA ASN A 101 -3.49 -14.45 -8.69
C ASN A 101 -2.14 -14.24 -9.42
N LYS A 102 -1.72 -12.98 -9.57
CA LYS A 102 -0.48 -12.58 -10.26
C LYS A 102 0.56 -12.11 -9.25
N LEU A 103 1.81 -12.48 -9.50
CA LEU A 103 2.95 -11.97 -8.74
C LEU A 103 3.19 -10.49 -9.05
N SER A 104 3.82 -9.77 -8.10
CA SER A 104 4.40 -8.46 -8.35
C SER A 104 5.49 -8.54 -9.44
N VAL A 105 5.84 -7.39 -10.03
CA VAL A 105 6.83 -7.34 -11.12
C VAL A 105 8.27 -7.47 -10.64
N VAL A 106 8.52 -7.29 -9.34
CA VAL A 106 9.85 -7.41 -8.71
C VAL A 106 9.82 -8.52 -7.68
N PHE A 107 10.77 -9.44 -7.77
CA PHE A 107 10.99 -10.51 -6.80
C PHE A 107 12.43 -11.04 -6.89
N GLU A 108 13.00 -11.43 -5.75
CA GLU A 108 14.31 -12.08 -5.66
C GLU A 108 14.21 -13.60 -5.91
N ASP A 109 13.06 -14.21 -5.53
CA ASP A 109 12.78 -15.63 -5.72
C ASP A 109 11.33 -15.85 -6.16
N ILE A 110 11.16 -16.24 -7.42
CA ILE A 110 9.84 -16.46 -8.02
C ILE A 110 9.09 -17.64 -7.39
N GLY A 111 9.81 -18.70 -7.00
CA GLY A 111 9.21 -19.90 -6.41
C GLY A 111 8.67 -19.58 -5.00
N ALA A 112 9.46 -18.87 -4.19
CA ALA A 112 9.05 -18.40 -2.89
C ALA A 112 7.91 -17.38 -2.98
N ALA A 113 7.98 -16.42 -3.93
CA ALA A 113 6.92 -15.46 -4.15
C ALA A 113 5.58 -16.13 -4.52
N ARG A 114 5.62 -17.16 -5.37
CA ARG A 114 4.43 -17.93 -5.72
C ARG A 114 3.84 -18.63 -4.49
N LYS A 115 4.67 -19.34 -3.72
CA LYS A 115 4.24 -20.01 -2.48
C LYS A 115 3.64 -19.02 -1.48
N THR A 116 4.26 -17.87 -1.30
CA THR A 116 3.76 -16.81 -0.42
C THR A 116 2.39 -16.30 -0.87
N LEU A 117 2.21 -16.00 -2.16
CA LEU A 117 0.92 -15.52 -2.66
C LEU A 117 -0.17 -16.58 -2.54
N ASP A 118 0.16 -17.86 -2.79
CA ASP A 118 -0.78 -18.96 -2.60
C ASP A 118 -1.21 -19.08 -1.13
N SER A 119 -0.27 -18.97 -0.18
CA SER A 119 -0.58 -18.97 1.26
C SER A 119 -1.41 -17.76 1.69
N VAL A 120 -1.15 -16.57 1.16
CA VAL A 120 -1.95 -15.37 1.40
C VAL A 120 -3.39 -15.57 0.93
N ARG A 121 -3.58 -16.09 -0.27
CA ARG A 121 -4.93 -16.34 -0.83
C ARG A 121 -5.68 -17.42 -0.06
N GLU A 122 -5.00 -18.47 0.40
CA GLU A 122 -5.56 -19.51 1.27
C GLU A 122 -6.01 -18.92 2.61
N PHE A 123 -5.19 -18.08 3.23
CA PHE A 123 -5.55 -17.38 4.47
C PHE A 123 -6.81 -16.52 4.29
N ILE A 124 -6.86 -15.69 3.25
CA ILE A 124 -8.00 -14.83 2.91
C ILE A 124 -9.26 -15.68 2.69
N GLY A 125 -9.14 -16.84 2.05
CA GLY A 125 -10.27 -17.74 1.81
C GLY A 125 -10.90 -18.35 3.07
N THR A 126 -10.20 -18.27 4.21
CA THR A 126 -10.64 -18.87 5.49
C THR A 126 -10.79 -17.86 6.62
N HIS A 127 -10.26 -16.64 6.46
CA HIS A 127 -10.28 -15.58 7.48
C HIS A 127 -10.75 -14.26 6.85
N PRO A 128 -11.74 -13.57 7.44
CA PRO A 128 -12.17 -12.25 6.98
C PRO A 128 -10.99 -11.27 7.05
N THR A 129 -10.39 -10.94 5.90
CA THR A 129 -9.12 -10.20 5.84
C THR A 129 -9.25 -8.89 5.09
N VAL A 130 -8.91 -7.79 5.74
CA VAL A 130 -8.67 -6.49 5.12
C VAL A 130 -7.26 -6.50 4.54
N TYR A 131 -7.15 -6.48 3.21
CA TYR A 131 -5.88 -6.52 2.50
C TYR A 131 -5.37 -5.11 2.27
N LEU A 132 -4.16 -4.81 2.78
CA LEU A 132 -3.62 -3.47 2.84
C LEU A 132 -2.48 -3.32 1.84
N SER A 133 -2.83 -3.10 0.57
CA SER A 133 -1.88 -2.85 -0.51
C SER A 133 -1.17 -1.51 -0.33
N THR A 134 0.15 -1.48 -0.49
CA THR A 134 0.99 -0.30 -0.25
C THR A 134 1.15 0.59 -1.47
N HIS A 135 0.96 0.05 -2.69
CA HIS A 135 1.18 0.75 -3.95
C HIS A 135 -0.11 1.21 -4.66
N THR A 136 -1.24 1.20 -3.95
CA THR A 136 -2.52 1.74 -4.43
C THR A 136 -3.28 2.44 -3.30
N PRO A 137 -4.18 3.38 -3.61
CA PRO A 137 -5.08 3.97 -2.62
C PRO A 137 -6.04 2.96 -1.97
N LEU A 138 -6.28 1.81 -2.64
CA LEU A 138 -7.24 0.80 -2.18
C LEU A 138 -6.88 0.24 -0.81
N GLY A 139 -5.59 0.09 -0.48
CA GLY A 139 -5.20 -0.37 0.85
C GLY A 139 -5.72 0.55 1.97
N TYR A 140 -5.65 1.86 1.76
CA TYR A 140 -6.21 2.84 2.69
C TYR A 140 -7.75 2.83 2.68
N GLU A 141 -8.37 2.77 1.50
CA GLU A 141 -9.83 2.71 1.36
C GLU A 141 -10.39 1.45 2.05
N ASN A 142 -9.73 0.29 1.86
CA ASN A 142 -10.09 -0.97 2.53
C ASN A 142 -9.97 -0.86 4.05
N LEU A 143 -8.92 -0.19 4.55
CA LEU A 143 -8.73 0.02 5.99
C LEU A 143 -9.86 0.86 6.59
N GLU A 144 -10.17 2.02 5.98
CA GLU A 144 -11.24 2.93 6.46
C GLU A 144 -12.62 2.24 6.44
N ALA A 145 -12.90 1.48 5.39
CA ALA A 145 -14.15 0.75 5.23
C ALA A 145 -14.21 -0.54 6.04
N LYS A 146 -13.07 -1.00 6.60
CA LYS A 146 -12.92 -2.35 7.19
C LYS A 146 -13.40 -3.44 6.22
N ALA A 147 -13.10 -3.27 4.93
CA ALA A 147 -13.59 -4.12 3.87
C ALA A 147 -12.75 -5.41 3.78
N ALA A 148 -13.33 -6.52 4.19
CA ALA A 148 -12.70 -7.82 3.97
C ALA A 148 -12.76 -8.20 2.48
N VAL A 149 -11.67 -8.77 1.97
CA VAL A 149 -11.56 -9.26 0.59
C VAL A 149 -12.44 -10.50 0.41
N ASP A 150 -13.25 -10.53 -0.65
CA ASP A 150 -13.81 -11.74 -1.21
C ASP A 150 -13.14 -12.07 -2.54
N LEU A 151 -12.31 -13.11 -2.56
CA LEU A 151 -11.57 -13.51 -3.76
C LEU A 151 -12.46 -13.96 -4.94
N ASN A 152 -13.74 -14.22 -4.69
CA ASN A 152 -14.73 -14.62 -5.70
C ASN A 152 -15.54 -13.43 -6.24
N ASP A 153 -15.46 -12.29 -5.58
CA ASP A 153 -16.16 -11.05 -5.96
C ASP A 153 -15.16 -9.89 -6.04
N PRO A 154 -14.31 -9.87 -7.08
CA PRO A 154 -13.36 -8.78 -7.26
C PRO A 154 -14.10 -7.46 -7.50
N PRO A 155 -13.66 -6.34 -6.88
CA PRO A 155 -14.26 -5.05 -7.15
C PRO A 155 -14.15 -4.71 -8.64
N GLU A 156 -15.13 -3.98 -9.17
CA GLU A 156 -15.04 -3.49 -10.55
C GLU A 156 -13.71 -2.76 -10.74
N SER A 157 -12.94 -3.17 -11.76
CA SER A 157 -11.65 -2.55 -12.05
C SER A 157 -11.87 -1.10 -12.45
N LYS A 158 -11.45 -0.18 -11.59
CA LYS A 158 -11.39 1.24 -11.97
C LYS A 158 -10.24 1.43 -12.96
N PRO A 159 -10.37 2.30 -13.97
CA PRO A 159 -9.26 2.67 -14.83
C PRO A 159 -8.06 3.10 -14.00
N VAL A 160 -6.84 2.73 -14.42
CA VAL A 160 -5.60 3.05 -13.69
C VAL A 160 -5.49 4.54 -13.34
N GLY A 161 -6.02 5.43 -14.19
CA GLY A 161 -6.10 6.87 -13.92
C GLY A 161 -6.99 7.24 -12.74
N GLU A 162 -8.06 6.49 -12.46
CA GLU A 162 -8.90 6.69 -11.27
C GLU A 162 -8.27 6.12 -10.00
N ILE A 163 -7.50 5.03 -10.14
CA ILE A 163 -6.79 4.40 -9.00
C ILE A 163 -5.59 5.24 -8.57
N LEU A 164 -4.78 5.74 -9.52
CA LEU A 164 -3.56 6.48 -9.22
C LEU A 164 -3.79 7.95 -8.86
N PHE A 165 -4.86 8.57 -9.37
CA PHE A 165 -5.07 10.01 -9.24
C PHE A 165 -6.39 10.38 -8.55
N GLY A 166 -7.12 9.40 -8.03
CA GLY A 166 -8.49 9.59 -7.55
C GLY A 166 -9.43 9.90 -8.72
N GLN A 167 -10.65 10.34 -8.44
CA GLN A 167 -11.43 11.09 -9.45
C GLN A 167 -10.54 12.24 -9.87
N ALA A 168 -10.20 12.32 -11.16
CA ALA A 168 -9.29 13.32 -11.70
C ALA A 168 -9.52 14.61 -10.91
N SER A 169 -8.51 15.02 -10.18
CA SER A 169 -8.62 16.08 -9.19
C SER A 169 -9.23 17.26 -9.89
N GLY A 170 -10.37 17.63 -9.96
CA GLY A 170 -10.95 18.71 -10.77
C GLY A 170 -10.05 19.93 -10.95
N LYS A 171 -8.73 19.70 -10.83
CA LYS A 171 -7.64 20.67 -10.98
C LYS A 171 -7.35 20.89 -12.44
N TYR A 172 -7.13 22.14 -12.77
CA TYR A 172 -6.77 22.59 -14.10
C TYR A 172 -5.52 23.45 -14.04
N VAL A 173 -4.61 23.27 -14.98
CA VAL A 173 -3.34 24.00 -15.05
C VAL A 173 -3.35 24.94 -16.25
N CYS A 174 -3.06 26.21 -16.00
CA CYS A 174 -2.88 27.20 -17.05
C CYS A 174 -1.58 26.90 -17.82
N SER A 175 -1.71 26.59 -19.11
CA SER A 175 -0.59 26.29 -20.01
C SER A 175 0.35 27.48 -20.23
N VAL A 176 -0.08 28.70 -19.90
CA VAL A 176 0.70 29.92 -20.11
C VAL A 176 1.58 30.25 -18.90
N CYS A 177 1.08 30.08 -17.66
CA CYS A 177 1.79 30.53 -16.46
C CYS A 177 1.94 29.48 -15.36
N GLY A 178 1.42 28.27 -15.57
CA GLY A 178 1.48 27.18 -14.60
C GLY A 178 0.60 27.38 -13.35
N TYR A 179 -0.33 28.36 -13.36
CA TYR A 179 -1.29 28.49 -12.26
C TYR A 179 -2.20 27.26 -12.21
N VAL A 180 -2.34 26.68 -11.02
CA VAL A 180 -3.22 25.53 -10.79
C VAL A 180 -4.52 26.02 -10.17
N TYR A 181 -5.64 25.76 -10.85
CA TYR A 181 -6.97 25.91 -10.27
C TYR A 181 -7.31 24.63 -9.52
N ASP A 182 -7.56 24.76 -8.23
CA ASP A 182 -8.01 23.65 -7.36
C ASP A 182 -9.39 23.97 -6.82
N PRO A 183 -10.44 23.19 -7.13
CA PRO A 183 -11.77 23.39 -6.57
C PRO A 183 -11.78 23.47 -5.03
N ALA A 184 -10.91 22.74 -4.34
CA ALA A 184 -10.83 22.77 -2.89
C ALA A 184 -10.42 24.15 -2.33
N GLU A 185 -9.64 24.92 -3.09
CA GLU A 185 -9.24 26.30 -2.76
C GLU A 185 -10.26 27.36 -3.23
N HIS A 186 -11.28 26.92 -3.98
CA HIS A 186 -12.30 27.75 -4.57
C HIS A 186 -13.72 27.35 -4.15
N ASN A 187 -13.91 27.06 -2.85
CA ASN A 187 -15.21 26.71 -2.25
C ASN A 187 -15.92 25.51 -2.92
N GLY A 188 -15.15 24.58 -3.49
CA GLY A 188 -15.70 23.40 -4.15
C GLY A 188 -16.27 23.64 -5.56
N VAL A 189 -16.10 24.83 -6.13
CA VAL A 189 -16.58 25.13 -7.49
C VAL A 189 -15.72 24.39 -8.50
N ALA A 190 -16.34 23.56 -9.35
CA ALA A 190 -15.62 22.87 -10.41
C ALA A 190 -15.13 23.86 -11.48
N PHE A 191 -14.01 23.56 -12.14
CA PHE A 191 -13.46 24.45 -13.18
C PHE A 191 -14.45 24.64 -14.37
N GLU A 192 -15.21 23.59 -14.66
CA GLU A 192 -16.22 23.55 -15.68
C GLU A 192 -17.38 24.50 -15.40
N ASP A 193 -17.68 24.75 -14.13
CA ASP A 193 -18.79 25.60 -13.66
C ASP A 193 -18.39 27.08 -13.53
N LEU A 194 -17.14 27.42 -13.82
CA LEU A 194 -16.69 28.80 -13.82
C LEU A 194 -17.36 29.60 -14.95
N PRO A 195 -17.67 30.89 -14.74
CA PRO A 195 -18.22 31.74 -15.78
C PRO A 195 -17.35 31.79 -17.05
N ASP A 196 -17.95 31.93 -18.22
CA ASP A 196 -17.21 31.94 -19.49
C ASP A 196 -16.19 33.08 -19.59
N ASP A 197 -16.45 34.18 -18.90
CA ASP A 197 -15.57 35.35 -18.84
C ASP A 197 -14.49 35.24 -17.74
N TRP A 198 -14.45 34.13 -16.99
CA TRP A 198 -13.45 33.93 -15.96
C TRP A 198 -12.03 33.96 -16.54
N LYS A 199 -11.12 34.58 -15.81
CA LYS A 199 -9.72 34.76 -16.22
C LYS A 199 -8.79 34.20 -15.16
N CYS A 200 -7.68 33.63 -15.63
CA CYS A 200 -6.58 33.20 -14.76
C CYS A 200 -6.16 34.34 -13.82
N PRO A 201 -6.18 34.15 -12.49
CA PRO A 201 -5.81 35.19 -11.54
C PRO A 201 -4.35 35.64 -11.66
N ARG A 202 -3.48 34.78 -12.23
CA ARG A 202 -2.05 35.06 -12.37
C ARG A 202 -1.69 35.76 -13.69
N CYS A 203 -2.25 35.33 -14.84
CA CYS A 203 -1.86 35.83 -16.14
C CYS A 203 -3.01 36.39 -16.98
N ARG A 204 -4.24 36.37 -16.45
CA ARG A 204 -5.48 36.88 -17.08
C ARG A 204 -5.88 36.21 -18.40
N GLN A 205 -5.30 35.04 -18.72
CA GLN A 205 -5.74 34.23 -19.86
C GLN A 205 -7.09 33.58 -19.58
N GLY A 206 -7.82 33.28 -20.66
CA GLY A 206 -9.11 32.60 -20.56
C GLY A 206 -9.02 31.13 -20.19
N ARG A 207 -10.19 30.53 -19.91
CA ARG A 207 -10.34 29.10 -19.58
C ARG A 207 -9.79 28.19 -20.67
N ASP A 208 -9.79 28.60 -21.95
CA ASP A 208 -9.26 27.89 -23.10
C ASP A 208 -7.76 27.61 -23.04
N LYS A 209 -7.04 28.23 -22.11
CA LYS A 209 -5.61 28.01 -21.84
C LYS A 209 -5.36 27.02 -20.67
N PHE A 210 -6.38 26.39 -20.15
CA PHE A 210 -6.25 25.45 -19.07
C PHE A 210 -6.40 24.00 -19.55
N ASN A 211 -5.50 23.15 -19.11
CA ASN A 211 -5.56 21.73 -19.32
C ASN A 211 -5.86 21.04 -17.98
N ARG A 212 -6.60 19.96 -18.02
CA ARG A 212 -6.84 19.13 -16.84
C ARG A 212 -5.51 18.58 -16.35
N ALA A 213 -5.26 18.68 -15.01
CA ALA A 213 -4.03 18.24 -14.37
C ALA A 213 -4.03 16.72 -14.13
#